data_4901247290935bdb176a7e0b7a3f7db0
#
_entry.id   4901247290935bdb176a7e0b7a3f7db0
#
_cell.length_a   1.000
_cell.length_b   1.000
_cell.length_c   1.000
_cell.angle_alpha   90.00
_cell.angle_beta   90.00
_cell.angle_gamma   90.00
#
_symmetry.space_group_name_H-M   'P 1'
#
loop_
_entity.id
_entity.type
_entity.pdbx_description
1 polymer ?
#
loop_
_entity_poly.entity_id
_entity_poly.type
_entity_poly.pdbx_seq_one_letter_code
_entity_poly.pdbx_strand_id
1 'polypeptide(L)'
;MGIRFRTIALSLFLSSLLYSLAFSASDNDGLIRIGLKKLKLDQNNRLAARLDSREGEALRASIRKYSPRGKAVSNAETDIVALKNYMDAQYFGEIGVGTPPQKFTVIFDTGSSNLWVPSAKCYFSVSIDETFGLYEFEDLGRRSAAIQYGSGSISGFVSEDNVEIGDLVVKSQEFIEATSEPSVTFLVAKFDGILGLGFKEISVGNSTPVWYNMITQGLVKDPVFSFWLNRNVNDEEGGQIVFGGVDPNHYKGQHTYVPVTQKGYWQFEMGDVLIDGKKSGYCNGGCAAIADSGTSLIAGPTTVIAMINHAIGASGVVSKECKSVVQQYGQTIMDLLVAQVKPQKICSQVGLCTFDGTRGVSGGIESVVDENAGRSSGVHDAMCPACEMAVVWMQNQLRQNKTQDHILNYVSELCDRMPNPMGESSVDCGSISSMPSVSFTIGGKIFDLSPKEYILKVGEGAEAQCISGFTGLDIPPPRGPLWILGDIFMGRYHTVFDYGKLRVGFAEAA
;
A
#
# COMPACT_ATOMS: atom_id res chain seq x y z
N MET A 1 30.78 60.91 -11.38
CA MET A 1 30.65 59.55 -10.81
C MET A 1 29.22 59.15 -10.41
N GLY A 2 28.27 60.11 -10.27
CA GLY A 2 26.90 59.84 -9.80
C GLY A 2 25.91 59.25 -10.85
N ILE A 3 26.18 59.37 -12.15
CA ILE A 3 25.21 58.95 -13.19
C ILE A 3 25.33 57.45 -13.49
N ARG A 4 26.52 56.86 -13.38
CA ARG A 4 26.72 55.43 -13.63
C ARG A 4 26.14 54.51 -12.53
N PHE A 5 26.07 55.00 -11.29
CA PHE A 5 25.48 54.24 -10.18
C PHE A 5 23.96 54.17 -10.25
N ARG A 6 23.30 55.23 -10.75
CA ARG A 6 21.83 55.25 -10.90
C ARG A 6 21.35 54.33 -12.02
N THR A 7 22.09 54.21 -13.12
CA THR A 7 21.74 53.33 -14.23
C THR A 7 21.94 51.84 -13.88
N ILE A 8 22.97 51.49 -13.10
CA ILE A 8 23.19 50.12 -12.63
C ILE A 8 22.13 49.72 -11.60
N ALA A 9 21.76 50.62 -10.67
CA ALA A 9 20.71 50.31 -9.70
C ALA A 9 19.33 50.18 -10.36
N LEU A 10 19.01 50.98 -11.39
CA LEU A 10 17.77 50.87 -12.14
C LEU A 10 17.71 49.60 -13.00
N SER A 11 18.83 49.18 -13.58
CA SER A 11 18.96 47.95 -14.37
C SER A 11 18.81 46.69 -13.48
N LEU A 12 19.37 46.67 -12.27
CA LEU A 12 19.23 45.61 -11.30
C LEU A 12 17.79 45.54 -10.75
N PHE A 13 17.13 46.69 -10.54
CA PHE A 13 15.75 46.74 -10.08
C PHE A 13 14.75 46.29 -11.18
N LEU A 14 15.00 46.67 -12.47
CA LEU A 14 14.22 46.17 -13.58
C LEU A 14 14.45 44.69 -13.84
N SER A 15 15.68 44.17 -13.67
CA SER A 15 15.93 42.72 -13.83
C SER A 15 15.29 41.91 -12.70
N SER A 16 15.26 42.41 -11.47
CA SER A 16 14.57 41.75 -10.35
C SER A 16 13.04 41.77 -10.52
N LEU A 17 12.46 42.84 -11.11
CA LEU A 17 11.05 42.92 -11.45
C LEU A 17 10.68 42.00 -12.64
N LEU A 18 11.57 41.87 -13.63
CA LEU A 18 11.36 40.95 -14.75
C LEU A 18 11.55 39.48 -14.31
N TYR A 19 12.41 39.17 -13.34
CA TYR A 19 12.50 37.85 -12.75
C TYR A 19 11.26 37.49 -11.94
N SER A 20 10.64 38.44 -11.24
CA SER A 20 9.38 38.20 -10.52
C SER A 20 8.17 38.07 -11.44
N LEU A 21 8.23 38.61 -12.68
CA LEU A 21 7.15 38.48 -13.68
C LEU A 21 7.28 37.20 -14.53
N ALA A 22 8.44 36.54 -14.51
CA ALA A 22 8.64 35.31 -15.27
C ALA A 22 8.16 34.04 -14.53
N PHE A 23 7.73 34.14 -13.26
CA PHE A 23 7.24 33.03 -12.47
C PHE A 23 5.71 33.04 -12.23
N SER A 24 4.95 33.83 -12.98
CA SER A 24 3.50 33.82 -12.92
C SER A 24 2.87 33.71 -14.30
N ALA A 25 3.26 32.68 -15.05
CA ALA A 25 2.37 32.05 -15.99
C ALA A 25 1.74 30.86 -15.24
N SER A 26 0.78 31.11 -14.36
CA SER A 26 -0.16 30.08 -13.97
C SER A 26 -0.91 29.74 -15.26
N ASP A 27 -0.60 28.61 -15.88
CA ASP A 27 -1.50 27.97 -16.83
C ASP A 27 -2.82 27.79 -16.07
N ASN A 28 -3.77 28.68 -16.37
CA ASN A 28 -5.08 28.70 -15.72
C ASN A 28 -5.97 27.60 -16.32
N ASP A 29 -5.46 26.37 -16.34
CA ASP A 29 -6.13 25.17 -16.84
C ASP A 29 -7.13 24.59 -15.82
N GLY A 30 -7.16 25.18 -14.61
CA GLY A 30 -8.04 24.78 -13.52
C GLY A 30 -7.56 23.48 -12.81
N LEU A 31 -6.31 23.09 -13.05
CA LEU A 31 -5.68 21.96 -12.37
C LEU A 31 -4.86 22.44 -11.16
N ILE A 32 -4.96 21.71 -10.06
CA ILE A 32 -4.17 21.95 -8.85
C ILE A 32 -3.10 20.87 -8.78
N ARG A 33 -1.84 21.30 -8.77
CA ARG A 33 -0.65 20.44 -8.78
C ARG A 33 0.07 20.52 -7.47
N ILE A 34 0.23 19.36 -6.80
CA ILE A 34 1.01 19.25 -5.58
C ILE A 34 2.26 18.42 -5.89
N GLY A 35 3.42 19.04 -5.80
CA GLY A 35 4.71 18.35 -5.94
C GLY A 35 4.91 17.35 -4.80
N LEU A 36 5.26 16.12 -5.14
CA LEU A 36 5.58 15.06 -4.19
C LEU A 36 7.10 14.98 -4.03
N LYS A 37 7.54 14.81 -2.79
CA LYS A 37 8.92 14.47 -2.45
C LYS A 37 9.03 12.95 -2.39
N LYS A 38 10.19 12.43 -2.77
CA LYS A 38 10.48 11.00 -2.74
C LYS A 38 11.44 10.67 -1.62
N LEU A 39 11.11 9.65 -0.84
CA LEU A 39 12.02 9.07 0.14
C LEU A 39 13.08 8.23 -0.56
N LYS A 40 14.37 8.47 -0.28
CA LYS A 40 15.43 7.56 -0.71
C LYS A 40 15.48 6.36 0.21
N LEU A 41 15.40 5.16 -0.37
CA LEU A 41 15.58 3.90 0.36
C LEU A 41 17.05 3.79 0.79
N ASP A 42 17.31 4.02 2.07
CA ASP A 42 18.63 3.83 2.67
C ASP A 42 18.61 2.68 3.69
N GLN A 43 19.82 2.27 4.14
CA GLN A 43 19.95 1.16 5.09
C GLN A 43 19.38 1.50 6.48
N ASN A 44 19.32 2.77 6.88
CA ASN A 44 18.79 3.18 8.17
C ASN A 44 17.26 3.06 8.21
N ASN A 45 16.58 3.47 7.12
CA ASN A 45 15.14 3.31 6.98
C ASN A 45 14.75 1.82 6.97
N ARG A 46 15.59 0.97 6.36
CA ARG A 46 15.42 -0.48 6.35
C ARG A 46 15.62 -1.12 7.73
N LEU A 47 16.59 -0.64 8.51
CA LEU A 47 16.82 -1.12 9.87
C LEU A 47 15.61 -0.80 10.76
N ALA A 48 15.03 0.40 10.61
CA ALA A 48 13.84 0.82 11.31
C ALA A 48 12.63 -0.07 10.99
N ALA A 49 12.40 -0.39 9.70
CA ALA A 49 11.35 -1.32 9.29
C ALA A 49 11.57 -2.75 9.83
N ARG A 50 12.83 -3.20 9.98
CA ARG A 50 13.16 -4.50 10.60
C ARG A 50 12.95 -4.53 12.11
N LEU A 51 13.20 -3.43 12.80
CA LEU A 51 12.94 -3.31 14.24
C LEU A 51 11.44 -3.44 14.55
N ASP A 52 10.57 -3.05 13.65
CA ASP A 52 9.12 -3.20 13.81
C ASP A 52 8.67 -4.68 13.81
N SER A 53 9.38 -5.58 13.13
CA SER A 53 8.93 -6.97 12.96
C SER A 53 9.35 -7.94 14.09
N ARG A 54 10.46 -7.74 14.77
CA ARG A 54 10.98 -8.69 15.77
C ARG A 54 11.20 -8.10 17.15
N GLU A 55 11.76 -6.90 17.23
CA GLU A 55 12.01 -6.22 18.50
C GLU A 55 10.80 -5.38 18.92
N GLY A 56 9.97 -4.98 17.96
CA GLY A 56 8.70 -4.30 18.19
C GLY A 56 7.74 -5.13 19.05
N GLU A 57 7.67 -6.47 18.88
CA GLU A 57 6.84 -7.32 19.76
C GLU A 57 7.37 -7.35 21.19
N ALA A 58 8.68 -7.43 21.37
CA ALA A 58 9.30 -7.38 22.70
C ALA A 58 9.14 -5.99 23.35
N LEU A 59 9.27 -4.92 22.54
CA LEU A 59 9.05 -3.55 22.97
C LEU A 59 7.56 -3.27 23.25
N ARG A 60 6.65 -3.76 22.40
CA ARG A 60 5.19 -3.72 22.63
C ARG A 60 4.79 -4.47 23.90
N ALA A 61 5.40 -5.63 24.17
CA ALA A 61 5.18 -6.37 25.41
C ALA A 61 5.68 -5.61 26.64
N SER A 62 6.80 -4.87 26.55
CA SER A 62 7.29 -4.04 27.65
C SER A 62 6.46 -2.77 27.84
N ILE A 63 6.00 -2.12 26.78
CA ILE A 63 5.13 -0.94 26.84
C ILE A 63 3.75 -1.31 27.41
N ARG A 64 3.16 -2.46 27.03
CA ARG A 64 1.92 -2.98 27.64
C ARG A 64 2.02 -3.17 29.15
N LYS A 65 3.21 -3.45 29.67
CA LYS A 65 3.46 -3.64 31.09
C LYS A 65 3.39 -2.35 31.90
N TYR A 66 3.56 -1.20 31.24
CA TYR A 66 3.62 0.14 31.85
C TYR A 66 2.46 1.07 31.46
N SER A 67 1.54 0.65 30.58
CA SER A 67 0.35 1.45 30.23
C SER A 67 -0.74 1.32 31.30
N PRO A 68 -1.32 2.43 31.78
CA PRO A 68 -2.47 2.38 32.68
C PRO A 68 -3.67 1.75 31.94
N ARG A 69 -4.33 0.79 32.59
CA ARG A 69 -5.55 0.15 32.11
C ARG A 69 -6.65 1.19 31.83
N GLY A 70 -6.74 1.64 30.60
CA GLY A 70 -7.88 2.42 30.08
C GLY A 70 -9.00 1.46 29.63
N LYS A 71 -10.23 1.79 29.98
CA LYS A 71 -11.46 1.05 29.69
C LYS A 71 -11.60 0.75 28.19
N ALA A 72 -11.97 -0.49 27.89
CA ALA A 72 -12.36 -0.94 26.56
C ALA A 72 -13.46 -0.04 25.98
N VAL A 73 -13.22 0.55 24.82
CA VAL A 73 -14.22 1.22 24.01
C VAL A 73 -14.93 0.15 23.19
N SER A 74 -16.26 0.15 23.27
CA SER A 74 -17.16 -0.79 22.62
C SER A 74 -16.96 -0.84 21.11
N ASN A 75 -16.97 -2.05 20.57
CA ASN A 75 -16.93 -2.45 19.18
C ASN A 75 -17.84 -1.62 18.28
N ALA A 76 -17.26 -0.77 17.44
CA ALA A 76 -17.82 -0.48 16.13
C ALA A 76 -16.98 -1.35 15.15
N GLU A 77 -17.60 -2.41 14.67
CA GLU A 77 -17.05 -3.27 13.62
C GLU A 77 -16.89 -2.44 12.34
N THR A 78 -15.74 -1.81 12.21
CA THR A 78 -15.29 -1.32 10.91
C THR A 78 -14.25 -2.33 10.48
N ASP A 79 -14.62 -3.23 9.56
CA ASP A 79 -13.74 -4.18 8.89
C ASP A 79 -12.68 -3.46 8.05
N ILE A 80 -11.72 -2.83 8.69
CA ILE A 80 -10.56 -2.25 8.02
C ILE A 80 -9.56 -3.37 7.80
N VAL A 81 -9.32 -3.69 6.53
CA VAL A 81 -8.23 -4.59 6.17
C VAL A 81 -6.92 -3.87 6.49
N ALA A 82 -6.16 -4.42 7.42
CA ALA A 82 -4.85 -3.92 7.75
C ALA A 82 -3.89 -4.18 6.57
N LEU A 83 -3.68 -3.16 5.73
CA LEU A 83 -2.69 -3.20 4.66
C LEU A 83 -1.31 -3.07 5.29
N LYS A 84 -0.45 -4.07 5.11
CA LYS A 84 0.93 -4.02 5.61
C LYS A 84 1.77 -3.17 4.66
N ASN A 85 2.15 -1.98 5.08
CA ASN A 85 3.18 -1.20 4.42
C ASN A 85 4.56 -1.70 4.90
N TYR A 86 5.31 -2.35 4.02
CA TYR A 86 6.60 -2.95 4.38
C TYR A 86 7.80 -2.02 4.22
N MET A 87 7.64 -0.90 3.55
CA MET A 87 8.64 0.15 3.45
C MET A 87 7.89 1.45 3.31
N ASP A 88 8.08 2.36 4.22
CA ASP A 88 7.45 3.66 4.29
C ASP A 88 7.11 4.22 2.92
N ALA A 89 5.89 4.75 2.78
CA ALA A 89 5.45 5.38 1.56
C ALA A 89 6.56 6.26 0.99
N GLN A 90 6.93 5.99 -0.26
CA GLN A 90 8.08 6.65 -0.88
C GLN A 90 7.77 8.10 -1.25
N TYR A 91 6.49 8.49 -1.28
CA TYR A 91 6.04 9.79 -1.79
C TYR A 91 5.15 10.50 -0.80
N PHE A 92 5.50 11.74 -0.50
CA PHE A 92 4.76 12.61 0.43
C PHE A 92 4.73 14.05 -0.07
N GLY A 93 3.75 14.81 0.34
CA GLY A 93 3.61 16.23 0.00
C GLY A 93 3.27 17.07 1.23
N GLU A 94 3.25 18.38 1.06
CA GLU A 94 2.98 19.34 2.13
C GLU A 94 1.53 19.82 2.09
N ILE A 95 0.89 19.88 3.25
CA ILE A 95 -0.41 20.52 3.47
C ILE A 95 -0.32 21.51 4.63
N GLY A 96 -1.29 22.44 4.71
CA GLY A 96 -1.49 23.29 5.87
C GLY A 96 -2.75 22.86 6.63
N VAL A 97 -2.72 22.83 7.95
CA VAL A 97 -3.89 22.51 8.79
C VAL A 97 -4.03 23.59 9.85
N GLY A 98 -5.24 24.09 10.03
CA GLY A 98 -5.56 25.07 11.07
C GLY A 98 -5.67 26.52 10.60
N THR A 99 -5.99 27.41 11.54
CA THR A 99 -6.13 28.84 11.30
C THR A 99 -5.42 29.62 12.42
N PRO A 100 -4.16 30.15 12.19
CA PRO A 100 -3.40 30.11 10.95
C PRO A 100 -2.90 28.69 10.60
N PRO A 101 -2.59 28.44 9.29
CA PRO A 101 -2.20 27.11 8.86
C PRO A 101 -0.83 26.71 9.41
N GLN A 102 -0.73 25.48 9.91
CA GLN A 102 0.51 24.82 10.27
C GLN A 102 0.85 23.82 9.17
N LYS A 103 2.12 23.71 8.82
CA LYS A 103 2.60 22.82 7.77
C LYS A 103 2.82 21.41 8.28
N PHE A 104 2.31 20.44 7.55
CA PHE A 104 2.52 19.01 7.77
C PHE A 104 2.92 18.34 6.47
N THR A 105 3.82 17.38 6.56
CA THR A 105 4.12 16.47 5.45
C THR A 105 3.23 15.25 5.57
N VAL A 106 2.48 14.93 4.51
CA VAL A 106 1.53 13.82 4.54
C VAL A 106 1.68 12.91 3.33
N ILE A 107 1.35 11.65 3.53
CA ILE A 107 1.09 10.72 2.43
C ILE A 107 -0.31 11.00 1.89
N PHE A 108 -0.43 11.14 0.55
CA PHE A 108 -1.73 11.14 -0.13
C PHE A 108 -2.10 9.69 -0.44
N ASP A 109 -2.97 9.12 0.39
CA ASP A 109 -3.20 7.67 0.47
C ASP A 109 -4.55 7.27 -0.10
N THR A 110 -4.56 6.58 -1.25
CA THR A 110 -5.79 6.06 -1.85
C THR A 110 -6.29 4.76 -1.19
N GLY A 111 -5.50 4.18 -0.29
CA GLY A 111 -5.85 3.01 0.50
C GLY A 111 -6.52 3.33 1.85
N SER A 112 -6.67 4.61 2.22
CA SER A 112 -7.42 5.04 3.39
C SER A 112 -8.27 6.27 3.12
N SER A 113 -9.09 6.74 4.10
CA SER A 113 -10.08 7.79 3.88
C SER A 113 -10.12 8.88 4.94
N ASN A 114 -9.27 8.82 5.95
CA ASN A 114 -9.19 9.86 6.98
C ASN A 114 -7.96 10.73 6.78
N LEU A 115 -8.09 12.03 7.13
CA LEU A 115 -6.94 12.88 7.39
C LEU A 115 -6.58 12.74 8.87
N TRP A 116 -5.29 12.52 9.17
CA TRP A 116 -4.77 12.66 10.51
C TRP A 116 -3.39 13.31 10.52
N VAL A 117 -3.12 14.05 11.58
CA VAL A 117 -1.83 14.69 11.88
C VAL A 117 -1.53 14.54 13.37
N PRO A 118 -0.25 14.61 13.81
CA PRO A 118 0.07 14.51 15.23
C PRO A 118 -0.47 15.70 16.01
N SER A 119 -1.03 15.42 17.19
CA SER A 119 -1.47 16.43 18.15
C SER A 119 -0.30 16.93 18.99
N ALA A 120 -0.36 18.17 19.46
CA ALA A 120 0.50 18.68 20.55
C ALA A 120 0.53 17.78 21.78
N LYS A 121 -0.50 17.00 21.97
CA LYS A 121 -0.67 16.09 23.09
C LYS A 121 -0.15 14.67 22.80
N CYS A 122 0.58 14.46 21.68
CA CYS A 122 1.12 13.15 21.32
C CYS A 122 2.32 12.79 22.20
N TYR A 123 2.22 11.68 22.93
CA TYR A 123 3.24 11.30 23.92
C TYR A 123 4.47 10.58 23.32
N PHE A 124 4.49 10.24 22.03
CA PHE A 124 5.54 9.43 21.40
C PHE A 124 6.07 9.98 20.06
N SER A 125 5.76 11.23 19.70
CA SER A 125 6.36 11.85 18.52
C SER A 125 7.81 12.26 18.83
N VAL A 126 8.78 11.61 18.18
CA VAL A 126 10.22 11.90 18.34
C VAL A 126 10.69 13.08 17.47
N SER A 127 9.87 13.55 16.55
CA SER A 127 10.22 14.63 15.62
C SER A 127 9.66 15.99 16.03
N ILE A 128 9.57 16.28 17.32
CA ILE A 128 9.27 17.64 17.76
C ILE A 128 10.57 18.43 17.78
N ASP A 129 10.86 19.15 16.69
CA ASP A 129 11.68 20.35 16.80
C ASP A 129 10.96 21.27 17.78
N GLU A 130 11.67 21.75 18.84
CA GLU A 130 11.11 22.52 19.96
C GLU A 130 10.37 23.81 19.56
N THR A 131 10.26 24.10 18.27
CA THR A 131 9.57 25.26 17.68
C THR A 131 8.09 25.03 17.37
N PHE A 132 7.56 23.83 17.46
CA PHE A 132 6.15 23.52 17.22
C PHE A 132 5.30 23.75 18.48
N GLY A 133 4.95 24.99 18.74
CA GLY A 133 3.76 25.31 19.55
C GLY A 133 2.53 25.01 18.72
N LEU A 134 1.97 23.79 18.84
CA LEU A 134 0.72 23.42 18.19
C LEU A 134 -0.39 24.29 18.79
N TYR A 135 -1.10 25.02 17.93
CA TYR A 135 -2.31 25.73 18.32
C TYR A 135 -3.41 24.70 18.70
N GLU A 136 -4.25 25.06 19.66
CA GLU A 136 -5.43 24.24 19.95
C GLU A 136 -6.41 24.40 18.78
N PHE A 137 -6.80 23.26 18.20
CA PHE A 137 -7.89 23.21 17.20
C PHE A 137 -9.24 23.19 17.91
N GLU A 138 -10.30 23.50 17.18
CA GLU A 138 -11.65 23.46 17.76
C GLU A 138 -12.07 22.03 18.13
N ASP A 139 -12.25 21.79 19.41
CA ASP A 139 -12.61 20.47 19.98
C ASP A 139 -14.13 20.25 19.82
N LEU A 140 -14.53 19.41 18.88
CA LEU A 140 -15.91 19.03 18.61
C LEU A 140 -16.52 18.08 19.68
N GLY A 141 -16.11 18.21 20.93
CA GLY A 141 -16.67 17.41 22.04
C GLY A 141 -16.04 16.03 22.19
N ARG A 142 -14.76 15.89 21.86
CA ARG A 142 -13.90 14.71 22.10
C ARG A 142 -14.45 13.39 21.55
N ARG A 143 -14.92 13.40 20.31
CA ARG A 143 -15.20 12.15 19.60
C ARG A 143 -13.87 11.40 19.36
N SER A 144 -13.64 10.31 20.14
CA SER A 144 -12.43 9.52 19.99
C SER A 144 -12.41 8.75 18.67
N ALA A 145 -11.24 8.62 18.09
CA ALA A 145 -11.00 7.87 16.87
C ALA A 145 -9.73 7.01 17.02
N ALA A 146 -9.75 5.83 16.39
CA ALA A 146 -8.58 4.97 16.27
C ALA A 146 -8.57 4.35 14.88
N ILE A 147 -7.41 4.37 14.22
CA ILE A 147 -7.23 3.78 12.90
C ILE A 147 -6.14 2.71 12.99
N GLN A 148 -6.41 1.57 12.38
CA GLN A 148 -5.45 0.49 12.24
C GLN A 148 -4.99 0.44 10.79
N TYR A 149 -3.72 0.71 10.55
CA TYR A 149 -3.03 0.50 9.29
C TYR A 149 -2.27 -0.83 9.30
N GLY A 150 -1.85 -1.31 8.13
CA GLY A 150 -0.99 -2.47 8.06
C GLY A 150 0.37 -2.30 8.73
N SER A 151 0.88 -1.07 8.72
CA SER A 151 2.17 -0.68 9.31
C SER A 151 2.08 -0.22 10.76
N GLY A 152 0.87 -0.02 11.31
CA GLY A 152 0.71 0.47 12.68
C GLY A 152 -0.69 0.98 12.97
N SER A 153 -0.87 1.57 14.13
CA SER A 153 -2.13 2.17 14.56
C SER A 153 -1.91 3.56 15.09
N ILE A 154 -2.93 4.40 14.95
CA ILE A 154 -3.00 5.69 15.63
C ILE A 154 -4.28 5.76 16.45
N SER A 155 -4.25 6.55 17.51
CA SER A 155 -5.47 6.88 18.25
C SER A 155 -5.42 8.34 18.70
N GLY A 156 -6.59 8.97 18.76
CA GLY A 156 -6.72 10.36 19.06
C GLY A 156 -8.18 10.80 19.11
N PHE A 157 -8.45 12.01 18.73
CA PHE A 157 -9.79 12.58 18.71
C PHE A 157 -10.02 13.40 17.44
N VAL A 158 -11.27 13.58 17.07
CA VAL A 158 -11.66 14.34 15.87
C VAL A 158 -11.71 15.82 16.20
N SER A 159 -11.05 16.62 15.37
CA SER A 159 -11.07 18.08 15.34
C SER A 159 -11.56 18.59 13.99
N GLU A 160 -11.91 19.85 13.89
CA GLU A 160 -12.32 20.52 12.64
C GLU A 160 -11.57 21.84 12.49
N ASP A 161 -11.00 22.07 11.32
CA ASP A 161 -10.41 23.38 10.91
C ASP A 161 -10.27 23.41 9.38
N ASN A 162 -9.68 24.48 8.87
CA ASN A 162 -9.33 24.60 7.46
C ASN A 162 -8.11 23.77 7.11
N VAL A 163 -8.13 23.17 5.90
CA VAL A 163 -6.99 22.42 5.35
C VAL A 163 -6.58 23.06 4.03
N GLU A 164 -5.32 23.46 3.96
CA GLU A 164 -4.73 24.04 2.74
C GLU A 164 -4.01 22.96 1.94
N ILE A 165 -4.33 22.83 0.66
CA ILE A 165 -3.71 21.89 -0.28
C ILE A 165 -3.31 22.69 -1.52
N GLY A 166 -2.01 22.99 -1.65
CA GLY A 166 -1.56 23.98 -2.62
C GLY A 166 -2.21 25.32 -2.37
N ASP A 167 -2.87 25.87 -3.39
CA ASP A 167 -3.58 27.14 -3.30
C ASP A 167 -5.04 27.00 -2.86
N LEU A 168 -5.51 25.78 -2.57
CA LEU A 168 -6.87 25.52 -2.14
C LEU A 168 -7.01 25.52 -0.62
N VAL A 169 -8.14 26.10 -0.15
CA VAL A 169 -8.56 26.03 1.25
C VAL A 169 -9.84 25.22 1.36
N VAL A 170 -9.73 24.02 1.90
CA VAL A 170 -10.88 23.17 2.26
C VAL A 170 -11.35 23.59 3.64
N LYS A 171 -12.54 24.21 3.70
CA LYS A 171 -13.09 24.76 4.95
C LYS A 171 -13.79 23.67 5.75
N SER A 172 -13.76 23.85 7.09
CA SER A 172 -14.48 22.97 8.05
C SER A 172 -14.22 21.50 7.76
N GLN A 173 -12.94 21.14 7.63
CA GLN A 173 -12.50 19.77 7.43
C GLN A 173 -12.31 19.07 8.77
N GLU A 174 -13.06 17.98 8.98
CA GLU A 174 -12.80 17.07 10.09
C GLU A 174 -11.51 16.28 9.85
N PHE A 175 -10.65 16.18 10.87
CA PHE A 175 -9.45 15.36 10.85
C PHE A 175 -9.18 14.77 12.24
N ILE A 176 -8.28 13.79 12.32
CA ILE A 176 -7.91 13.19 13.60
C ILE A 176 -6.62 13.82 14.08
N GLU A 177 -6.63 14.39 15.26
CA GLU A 177 -5.43 14.69 16.02
C GLU A 177 -4.93 13.43 16.71
N ALA A 178 -3.83 12.86 16.23
CA ALA A 178 -3.23 11.67 16.82
C ALA A 178 -2.54 12.03 18.15
N THR A 179 -2.99 11.43 19.23
CA THR A 179 -2.37 11.56 20.57
C THR A 179 -1.52 10.37 20.96
N SER A 180 -1.61 9.29 20.19
CA SER A 180 -0.80 8.08 20.37
C SER A 180 -0.50 7.44 19.02
N GLU A 181 0.77 7.23 18.74
CA GLU A 181 1.32 6.56 17.57
C GLU A 181 2.26 5.44 18.05
N PRO A 182 1.71 4.30 18.55
CA PRO A 182 2.49 3.28 19.23
C PRO A 182 3.37 2.44 18.28
N SER A 183 3.33 2.68 16.97
CA SER A 183 4.15 1.98 16.00
C SER A 183 5.51 2.64 15.83
N VAL A 184 6.58 1.84 15.83
CA VAL A 184 7.93 2.28 15.49
C VAL A 184 8.00 2.81 14.05
N THR A 185 7.15 2.31 13.16
CA THR A 185 7.07 2.76 11.76
C THR A 185 6.79 4.25 11.66
N PHE A 186 5.82 4.77 12.44
CA PHE A 186 5.51 6.21 12.44
C PHE A 186 6.59 7.04 13.12
N LEU A 187 7.30 6.49 14.12
CA LEU A 187 8.40 7.18 14.79
C LEU A 187 9.62 7.43 13.90
N VAL A 188 9.83 6.59 12.89
CA VAL A 188 10.96 6.72 11.95
C VAL A 188 10.52 7.25 10.59
N ALA A 189 9.22 7.43 10.38
CA ALA A 189 8.65 7.99 9.16
C ALA A 189 9.14 9.42 8.93
N LYS A 190 9.32 9.79 7.67
CA LYS A 190 9.67 11.17 7.27
C LYS A 190 8.45 11.98 6.86
N PHE A 191 7.29 11.56 7.29
CA PHE A 191 6.02 12.26 7.11
C PHE A 191 5.35 12.40 8.48
N ASP A 192 4.51 13.40 8.60
CA ASP A 192 3.84 13.73 9.86
C ASP A 192 2.47 13.05 9.97
N GLY A 193 1.81 12.77 8.84
CA GLY A 193 0.45 12.25 8.84
C GLY A 193 0.03 11.62 7.51
N ILE A 194 -1.24 11.27 7.41
CA ILE A 194 -1.82 10.68 6.20
C ILE A 194 -3.07 11.45 5.80
N LEU A 195 -3.20 11.78 4.51
CA LEU A 195 -4.41 12.32 3.89
C LEU A 195 -5.06 11.22 3.04
N GLY A 196 -6.12 10.62 3.56
CA GLY A 196 -6.85 9.55 2.88
C GLY A 196 -7.67 10.06 1.70
N LEU A 197 -7.53 9.39 0.54
CA LEU A 197 -8.21 9.68 -0.72
C LEU A 197 -9.15 8.56 -1.17
N GLY A 198 -9.41 7.59 -0.31
CA GLY A 198 -10.41 6.53 -0.50
C GLY A 198 -11.84 7.03 -0.35
N PHE A 199 -12.79 6.11 -0.45
CA PHE A 199 -14.20 6.43 -0.33
C PHE A 199 -14.63 6.55 1.14
N LYS A 200 -15.72 7.32 1.36
CA LYS A 200 -16.27 7.58 2.71
C LYS A 200 -16.66 6.29 3.45
N GLU A 201 -16.97 5.23 2.73
CA GLU A 201 -17.41 3.94 3.26
C GLU A 201 -16.38 3.26 4.18
N ILE A 202 -15.09 3.62 4.08
CA ILE A 202 -14.03 3.13 4.97
C ILE A 202 -13.50 4.22 5.92
N SER A 203 -14.14 5.38 5.99
CA SER A 203 -13.75 6.44 6.90
C SER A 203 -14.12 6.10 8.33
N VAL A 204 -13.15 6.15 9.23
CA VAL A 204 -13.35 5.96 10.68
C VAL A 204 -14.05 7.19 11.26
N GLY A 205 -14.97 6.95 12.20
CA GLY A 205 -15.73 8.01 12.86
C GLY A 205 -16.75 8.71 11.94
N ASN A 206 -17.01 8.17 10.76
CA ASN A 206 -17.88 8.75 9.74
C ASN A 206 -17.47 10.17 9.30
N SER A 207 -16.21 10.53 9.49
CA SER A 207 -15.65 11.81 9.05
C SER A 207 -15.66 11.89 7.52
N THR A 208 -15.94 13.09 7.01
CA THR A 208 -15.97 13.31 5.56
C THR A 208 -14.54 13.43 5.03
N PRO A 209 -14.12 12.58 4.07
CA PRO A 209 -12.79 12.68 3.48
C PRO A 209 -12.55 14.05 2.81
N VAL A 210 -11.30 14.50 2.83
CA VAL A 210 -10.91 15.82 2.26
C VAL A 210 -11.34 15.96 0.80
N TRP A 211 -11.18 14.91 0.01
CA TRP A 211 -11.59 14.87 -1.40
C TRP A 211 -13.09 15.16 -1.60
N TYR A 212 -13.95 14.65 -0.72
CA TYR A 212 -15.38 14.91 -0.78
C TYR A 212 -15.71 16.38 -0.51
N ASN A 213 -15.02 16.99 0.46
CA ASN A 213 -15.19 18.41 0.75
C ASN A 213 -14.63 19.30 -0.38
N MET A 214 -13.53 18.92 -1.03
CA MET A 214 -13.04 19.61 -2.23
C MET A 214 -14.09 19.64 -3.34
N ILE A 215 -14.75 18.52 -3.61
CA ILE A 215 -15.82 18.42 -4.61
C ILE A 215 -17.04 19.25 -4.17
N THR A 216 -17.50 19.06 -2.93
CA THR A 216 -18.74 19.69 -2.43
C THR A 216 -18.63 21.21 -2.36
N GLN A 217 -17.43 21.72 -2.05
CA GLN A 217 -17.14 23.15 -2.01
C GLN A 217 -16.82 23.75 -3.39
N GLY A 218 -16.82 22.93 -4.46
CA GLY A 218 -16.56 23.39 -5.82
C GLY A 218 -15.10 23.85 -6.04
N LEU A 219 -14.17 23.30 -5.28
CA LEU A 219 -12.75 23.70 -5.33
C LEU A 219 -12.00 23.07 -6.51
N VAL A 220 -12.54 22.03 -7.11
CA VAL A 220 -11.95 21.33 -8.26
C VAL A 220 -12.87 21.41 -9.48
N LYS A 221 -12.27 21.51 -10.65
CA LYS A 221 -13.00 21.63 -11.93
C LYS A 221 -13.75 20.35 -12.27
N ASP A 222 -13.08 19.24 -12.27
CA ASP A 222 -13.64 17.91 -12.51
C ASP A 222 -13.43 17.05 -11.26
N PRO A 223 -14.36 16.15 -10.91
CA PRO A 223 -14.19 15.25 -9.77
C PRO A 223 -13.24 14.10 -10.10
N VAL A 224 -12.02 14.46 -10.43
CA VAL A 224 -10.91 13.57 -10.85
C VAL A 224 -9.63 14.01 -10.15
N PHE A 225 -8.85 13.06 -9.69
CA PHE A 225 -7.44 13.31 -9.34
C PHE A 225 -6.54 12.24 -9.96
N SER A 226 -5.25 12.55 -10.10
CA SER A 226 -4.31 11.65 -10.76
C SER A 226 -2.92 11.71 -10.12
N PHE A 227 -2.21 10.60 -10.20
CA PHE A 227 -0.84 10.46 -9.71
C PHE A 227 0.14 10.22 -10.84
N TRP A 228 1.23 10.97 -10.80
CA TRP A 228 2.46 10.69 -11.50
C TRP A 228 3.57 10.52 -10.48
N LEU A 229 4.18 9.33 -10.40
CA LEU A 229 5.28 9.04 -9.50
C LEU A 229 6.58 8.96 -10.27
N ASN A 230 7.52 9.85 -9.98
CA ASN A 230 8.81 9.91 -10.66
C ASN A 230 9.73 8.82 -10.12
N ARG A 231 10.11 7.88 -11.00
CA ARG A 231 11.00 6.77 -10.66
C ARG A 231 12.48 7.09 -10.84
N ASN A 232 12.83 8.23 -11.43
CA ASN A 232 14.22 8.63 -11.60
C ASN A 232 14.82 8.98 -10.23
N VAL A 233 15.71 8.13 -9.72
CA VAL A 233 16.34 8.29 -8.39
C VAL A 233 17.26 9.51 -8.30
N ASN A 234 17.64 10.09 -9.45
CA ASN A 234 18.52 11.25 -9.51
C ASN A 234 17.75 12.59 -9.51
N ASP A 235 16.43 12.55 -9.74
CA ASP A 235 15.61 13.75 -9.72
C ASP A 235 15.22 14.13 -8.29
N GLU A 236 15.20 15.43 -8.01
CA GLU A 236 14.73 15.96 -6.73
C GLU A 236 13.19 15.87 -6.62
N GLU A 237 12.49 15.99 -7.76
CA GLU A 237 11.05 15.87 -7.83
C GLU A 237 10.63 14.39 -7.72
N GLY A 238 9.90 14.07 -6.66
CA GLY A 238 9.43 12.71 -6.41
C GLY A 238 8.22 12.32 -7.27
N GLY A 239 7.49 13.30 -7.76
CA GLY A 239 6.25 13.09 -8.52
C GLY A 239 5.25 14.21 -8.30
N GLN A 240 4.02 13.99 -8.72
CA GLN A 240 2.95 14.98 -8.59
C GLN A 240 1.59 14.32 -8.41
N ILE A 241 0.77 14.86 -7.53
CA ILE A 241 -0.67 14.63 -7.52
C ILE A 241 -1.36 15.83 -8.15
N VAL A 242 -2.31 15.58 -9.04
CA VAL A 242 -3.09 16.60 -9.74
C VAL A 242 -4.55 16.43 -9.39
N PHE A 243 -5.17 17.47 -8.82
CA PHE A 243 -6.59 17.53 -8.54
C PHE A 243 -7.32 18.32 -9.62
N GLY A 244 -8.53 17.89 -9.99
CA GLY A 244 -9.37 18.52 -11.00
C GLY A 244 -9.14 18.01 -12.41
N GLY A 245 -8.34 16.96 -12.61
CA GLY A 245 -8.10 16.35 -13.92
C GLY A 245 -6.80 15.58 -14.03
N VAL A 246 -6.16 15.63 -15.20
CA VAL A 246 -4.89 14.98 -15.53
C VAL A 246 -3.96 15.96 -16.22
N ASP A 247 -2.66 15.88 -15.95
CA ASP A 247 -1.66 16.63 -16.68
C ASP A 247 -1.14 15.79 -17.88
N PRO A 248 -1.31 16.25 -19.13
CA PRO A 248 -0.90 15.49 -20.30
C PRO A 248 0.62 15.30 -20.41
N ASN A 249 1.41 16.04 -19.64
CA ASN A 249 2.86 15.88 -19.61
C ASN A 249 3.31 14.64 -18.82
N HIS A 250 2.43 14.07 -18.00
CA HIS A 250 2.74 12.99 -17.08
C HIS A 250 2.48 11.58 -17.62
N TYR A 251 1.92 11.44 -18.85
CA TYR A 251 1.62 10.14 -19.42
C TYR A 251 1.74 10.08 -20.93
N LYS A 252 1.85 8.87 -21.46
CA LYS A 252 1.91 8.57 -22.90
C LYS A 252 0.68 7.78 -23.33
N GLY A 253 0.16 8.13 -24.52
CA GLY A 253 -0.97 7.42 -25.09
C GLY A 253 -2.31 7.73 -24.41
N GLN A 254 -3.15 6.71 -24.28
CA GLN A 254 -4.49 6.84 -23.70
C GLN A 254 -4.62 5.94 -22.47
N HIS A 255 -5.34 6.45 -21.46
CA HIS A 255 -5.68 5.66 -20.29
C HIS A 255 -6.63 4.52 -20.63
N THR A 256 -6.36 3.34 -20.09
CA THR A 256 -7.30 2.23 -20.03
C THR A 256 -8.09 2.36 -18.74
N TYR A 257 -9.39 2.56 -18.85
CA TYR A 257 -10.27 2.74 -17.69
C TYR A 257 -11.00 1.45 -17.35
N VAL A 258 -11.09 1.15 -16.06
CA VAL A 258 -11.89 0.06 -15.49
C VAL A 258 -12.85 0.61 -14.44
N PRO A 259 -14.08 0.09 -14.34
CA PRO A 259 -15.05 0.58 -13.36
C PRO A 259 -14.64 0.21 -11.94
N VAL A 260 -14.97 1.07 -10.98
CA VAL A 260 -14.93 0.73 -9.56
C VAL A 260 -16.01 -0.30 -9.27
N THR A 261 -15.61 -1.47 -8.79
CA THR A 261 -16.51 -2.59 -8.51
C THR A 261 -17.10 -2.53 -7.11
N GLN A 262 -16.38 -1.94 -6.17
CA GLN A 262 -16.82 -1.76 -4.79
C GLN A 262 -16.24 -0.47 -4.22
N LYS A 263 -17.09 0.36 -3.61
CA LYS A 263 -16.64 1.54 -2.87
C LYS A 263 -16.03 1.15 -1.52
N GLY A 264 -15.13 1.95 -1.07
CA GLY A 264 -14.27 1.76 0.09
C GLY A 264 -12.86 2.06 -0.34
N TYR A 265 -12.20 1.12 -0.94
CA TYR A 265 -10.99 1.34 -1.75
C TYR A 265 -11.37 1.68 -3.19
N TRP A 266 -10.40 2.14 -3.99
CA TRP A 266 -10.51 2.24 -5.44
C TRP A 266 -10.36 0.85 -6.08
N GLN A 267 -11.34 -0.01 -5.78
CA GLN A 267 -11.33 -1.42 -6.16
C GLN A 267 -11.89 -1.61 -7.57
N PHE A 268 -11.20 -2.41 -8.37
CA PHE A 268 -11.59 -2.79 -9.73
C PHE A 268 -11.35 -4.27 -9.98
N GLU A 269 -11.85 -4.78 -11.12
CA GLU A 269 -11.61 -6.15 -11.55
C GLU A 269 -10.34 -6.20 -12.39
N MET A 270 -9.44 -7.11 -12.04
CA MET A 270 -8.22 -7.45 -12.74
C MET A 270 -8.33 -8.87 -13.31
N GLY A 271 -7.84 -9.07 -14.52
CA GLY A 271 -7.70 -10.42 -15.11
C GLY A 271 -6.43 -11.11 -14.63
N ASP A 272 -5.94 -12.06 -15.41
CA ASP A 272 -4.85 -12.93 -15.00
C ASP A 272 -3.51 -12.19 -14.87
N VAL A 273 -2.68 -12.70 -13.96
CA VAL A 273 -1.27 -12.32 -13.80
C VAL A 273 -0.43 -13.21 -14.72
N LEU A 274 0.49 -12.61 -15.45
CA LEU A 274 1.39 -13.33 -16.34
C LEU A 274 2.83 -13.26 -15.81
N ILE A 275 3.54 -14.38 -15.88
CA ILE A 275 4.97 -14.48 -15.57
C ILE A 275 5.66 -14.93 -16.85
N ASP A 276 6.59 -14.13 -17.38
CA ASP A 276 7.23 -14.34 -18.67
C ASP A 276 6.21 -14.58 -19.81
N GLY A 277 5.15 -13.75 -19.84
CA GLY A 277 4.06 -13.84 -20.81
C GLY A 277 3.13 -15.05 -20.64
N LYS A 278 3.39 -15.94 -19.67
CA LYS A 278 2.59 -17.12 -19.38
C LYS A 278 1.57 -16.84 -18.29
N LYS A 279 0.31 -17.15 -18.54
CA LYS A 279 -0.79 -16.97 -17.58
C LYS A 279 -0.55 -17.81 -16.33
N SER A 280 -0.68 -17.19 -15.15
CA SER A 280 -0.65 -17.92 -13.88
C SER A 280 -1.87 -18.81 -13.67
N GLY A 281 -3.00 -18.47 -14.31
CA GLY A 281 -4.28 -19.17 -14.21
C GLY A 281 -5.04 -18.88 -12.92
N TYR A 282 -4.48 -18.09 -12.02
CA TYR A 282 -5.09 -17.79 -10.72
C TYR A 282 -6.28 -16.83 -10.84
N CYS A 283 -6.16 -15.80 -11.67
CA CYS A 283 -7.22 -14.81 -11.88
C CYS A 283 -8.02 -15.03 -13.16
N ASN A 284 -8.13 -16.28 -13.64
CA ASN A 284 -8.88 -16.61 -14.87
C ASN A 284 -10.37 -16.23 -14.84
N GLY A 285 -10.95 -16.11 -13.64
CA GLY A 285 -12.33 -15.68 -13.41
C GLY A 285 -12.45 -14.23 -12.94
N GLY A 286 -11.39 -13.46 -13.04
CA GLY A 286 -11.27 -12.12 -12.45
C GLY A 286 -10.76 -12.17 -11.00
N CYS A 287 -10.01 -11.16 -10.61
CA CYS A 287 -9.56 -10.91 -9.24
C CYS A 287 -9.88 -9.47 -8.85
N ALA A 288 -10.20 -9.24 -7.58
CA ALA A 288 -10.28 -7.89 -7.06
C ALA A 288 -8.87 -7.29 -6.93
N ALA A 289 -8.72 -6.04 -7.34
CA ALA A 289 -7.48 -5.28 -7.18
C ALA A 289 -7.79 -3.84 -6.76
N ILE A 290 -6.86 -3.21 -6.07
CA ILE A 290 -6.90 -1.77 -5.73
C ILE A 290 -5.64 -1.08 -6.24
N ALA A 291 -5.76 0.18 -6.62
CA ALA A 291 -4.61 1.08 -6.81
C ALA A 291 -4.43 1.85 -5.50
N ASP A 292 -3.24 1.72 -4.90
CA ASP A 292 -2.98 2.20 -3.55
C ASP A 292 -1.65 2.96 -3.46
N SER A 293 -1.73 4.28 -3.40
CA SER A 293 -0.58 5.19 -3.27
C SER A 293 0.01 5.23 -1.84
N GLY A 294 -0.63 4.60 -0.86
CA GLY A 294 -0.10 4.42 0.49
C GLY A 294 0.72 3.14 0.66
N THR A 295 0.77 2.28 -0.37
CA THR A 295 1.52 1.02 -0.38
C THR A 295 2.68 1.08 -1.37
N SER A 296 3.90 0.84 -0.91
CA SER A 296 5.09 0.91 -1.78
C SER A 296 5.20 -0.29 -2.73
N LEU A 297 4.86 -1.48 -2.25
CA LEU A 297 5.03 -2.76 -2.95
C LEU A 297 3.76 -3.17 -3.72
N ILE A 298 3.88 -4.26 -4.46
CA ILE A 298 2.72 -4.98 -4.99
C ILE A 298 2.42 -6.13 -4.03
N ALA A 299 1.26 -6.09 -3.39
CA ALA A 299 0.80 -7.17 -2.54
C ALA A 299 -0.26 -8.03 -3.25
N GLY A 300 -0.22 -9.32 -3.00
CA GLY A 300 -1.19 -10.25 -3.58
C GLY A 300 -1.24 -11.59 -2.83
N PRO A 301 -2.16 -12.46 -3.22
CA PRO A 301 -2.31 -13.75 -2.57
C PRO A 301 -0.99 -14.51 -2.50
N THR A 302 -0.64 -15.00 -1.31
CA THR A 302 0.62 -15.69 -1.02
C THR A 302 0.93 -16.80 -2.03
N THR A 303 -0.09 -17.51 -2.49
CA THR A 303 0.01 -18.56 -3.49
C THR A 303 0.63 -18.09 -4.82
N VAL A 304 0.22 -16.90 -5.30
CA VAL A 304 0.73 -16.36 -6.56
C VAL A 304 2.08 -15.68 -6.36
N ILE A 305 2.24 -14.96 -5.25
CA ILE A 305 3.51 -14.34 -4.91
C ILE A 305 4.62 -15.37 -4.76
N ALA A 306 4.35 -16.57 -4.21
CA ALA A 306 5.31 -17.66 -4.16
C ALA A 306 5.78 -18.09 -5.57
N MET A 307 4.86 -18.16 -6.54
CA MET A 307 5.19 -18.47 -7.94
C MET A 307 6.03 -17.36 -8.59
N ILE A 308 5.69 -16.09 -8.34
CA ILE A 308 6.48 -14.96 -8.83
C ILE A 308 7.88 -15.00 -8.21
N ASN A 309 7.99 -15.13 -6.88
CA ASN A 309 9.26 -15.19 -6.16
C ASN A 309 10.13 -16.35 -6.62
N HIS A 310 9.54 -17.53 -6.89
CA HIS A 310 10.25 -18.65 -7.48
C HIS A 310 10.81 -18.29 -8.87
N ALA A 311 9.98 -17.70 -9.74
CA ALA A 311 10.37 -17.36 -11.10
C ALA A 311 11.49 -16.31 -11.18
N ILE A 312 11.49 -15.33 -10.26
CA ILE A 312 12.52 -14.27 -10.19
C ILE A 312 13.73 -14.68 -9.35
N GLY A 313 13.74 -15.87 -8.77
CA GLY A 313 14.84 -16.35 -7.93
C GLY A 313 14.94 -15.67 -6.55
N ALA A 314 13.84 -15.07 -6.06
CA ALA A 314 13.82 -14.46 -4.74
C ALA A 314 14.02 -15.50 -3.63
N SER A 315 14.76 -15.12 -2.59
CA SER A 315 14.89 -15.93 -1.39
C SER A 315 13.57 -15.97 -0.63
N GLY A 316 13.15 -17.17 -0.21
CA GLY A 316 11.92 -17.37 0.53
C GLY A 316 12.13 -18.09 1.86
N VAL A 317 11.05 -18.31 2.56
CA VAL A 317 11.03 -19.10 3.81
C VAL A 317 10.56 -20.51 3.47
N VAL A 318 11.25 -21.51 4.02
CA VAL A 318 10.85 -22.91 3.89
C VAL A 318 9.60 -23.15 4.75
N SER A 319 8.46 -23.44 4.12
CA SER A 319 7.26 -23.88 4.83
C SER A 319 7.33 -25.40 5.07
N LYS A 320 7.49 -25.78 6.33
CA LYS A 320 7.49 -27.18 6.74
C LYS A 320 6.12 -27.83 6.57
N GLU A 321 5.06 -27.08 6.81
CA GLU A 321 3.66 -27.48 6.65
C GLU A 321 3.36 -27.77 5.19
N CYS A 322 3.72 -26.88 4.29
CA CYS A 322 3.59 -27.07 2.86
C CYS A 322 4.35 -28.31 2.37
N LYS A 323 5.60 -28.47 2.76
CA LYS A 323 6.40 -29.68 2.43
C LYS A 323 5.77 -30.95 2.96
N SER A 324 5.28 -30.94 4.20
CA SER A 324 4.62 -32.09 4.80
C SER A 324 3.36 -32.49 4.02
N VAL A 325 2.55 -31.50 3.61
CA VAL A 325 1.38 -31.76 2.76
C VAL A 325 1.78 -32.38 1.42
N VAL A 326 2.77 -31.83 0.73
CA VAL A 326 3.22 -32.33 -0.57
C VAL A 326 3.80 -33.75 -0.43
N GLN A 327 4.59 -34.02 0.60
CA GLN A 327 5.19 -35.33 0.81
C GLN A 327 4.18 -36.41 1.22
N GLN A 328 3.21 -36.07 2.06
CA GLN A 328 2.27 -37.05 2.61
C GLN A 328 1.03 -37.24 1.74
N TYR A 329 0.55 -36.14 1.13
CA TYR A 329 -0.75 -36.13 0.43
C TYR A 329 -0.63 -35.75 -1.04
N GLY A 330 0.56 -35.37 -1.54
CA GLY A 330 0.74 -34.82 -2.89
C GLY A 330 0.20 -35.76 -3.98
N GLN A 331 0.49 -37.06 -3.90
CA GLN A 331 -0.02 -38.06 -4.86
C GLN A 331 -1.55 -38.17 -4.78
N THR A 332 -2.11 -38.25 -3.58
CA THR A 332 -3.58 -38.33 -3.38
C THR A 332 -4.28 -37.08 -3.91
N ILE A 333 -3.71 -35.89 -3.69
CA ILE A 333 -4.22 -34.62 -4.24
C ILE A 333 -4.19 -34.66 -5.77
N MET A 334 -3.10 -35.13 -6.36
CA MET A 334 -2.97 -35.31 -7.81
C MET A 334 -4.02 -36.25 -8.39
N ASP A 335 -4.23 -37.38 -7.77
CA ASP A 335 -5.20 -38.38 -8.23
C ASP A 335 -6.63 -37.82 -8.18
N LEU A 336 -6.96 -37.06 -7.14
CA LEU A 336 -8.25 -36.37 -7.00
C LEU A 336 -8.44 -35.26 -8.04
N LEU A 337 -7.38 -34.50 -8.36
CA LEU A 337 -7.42 -33.49 -9.41
C LEU A 337 -7.61 -34.11 -10.79
N VAL A 338 -6.92 -35.20 -11.10
CA VAL A 338 -7.08 -35.96 -12.35
C VAL A 338 -8.47 -36.55 -12.45
N ALA A 339 -9.06 -37.01 -11.34
CA ALA A 339 -10.45 -37.45 -11.24
C ALA A 339 -11.48 -36.31 -11.30
N GLN A 340 -11.04 -35.07 -11.58
CA GLN A 340 -11.90 -33.88 -11.69
C GLN A 340 -12.68 -33.53 -10.40
N VAL A 341 -12.20 -33.90 -9.26
CA VAL A 341 -12.76 -33.43 -7.97
C VAL A 341 -12.57 -31.92 -7.88
N LYS A 342 -13.61 -31.21 -7.42
CA LYS A 342 -13.55 -29.76 -7.26
C LYS A 342 -12.44 -29.39 -6.27
N PRO A 343 -11.50 -28.48 -6.61
CA PRO A 343 -10.38 -28.10 -5.78
C PRO A 343 -10.75 -27.77 -4.33
N GLN A 344 -11.87 -27.08 -4.13
CA GLN A 344 -12.37 -26.68 -2.81
C GLN A 344 -12.75 -27.87 -1.91
N LYS A 345 -12.93 -29.07 -2.47
CA LYS A 345 -13.27 -30.26 -1.71
C LYS A 345 -12.09 -31.19 -1.44
N ILE A 346 -10.99 -31.01 -2.15
CA ILE A 346 -9.85 -31.93 -2.07
C ILE A 346 -9.24 -31.93 -0.66
N CYS A 347 -8.96 -30.76 -0.08
CA CYS A 347 -8.33 -30.66 1.21
C CYS A 347 -9.19 -31.15 2.39
N SER A 348 -10.51 -31.08 2.25
CA SER A 348 -11.42 -31.71 3.22
C SER A 348 -11.51 -33.22 3.02
N GLN A 349 -11.43 -33.75 1.77
CA GLN A 349 -11.41 -35.17 1.51
C GLN A 349 -10.14 -35.88 2.01
N VAL A 350 -9.00 -35.18 1.96
CA VAL A 350 -7.75 -35.71 2.54
C VAL A 350 -7.65 -35.46 4.05
N GLY A 351 -8.67 -34.85 4.66
CA GLY A 351 -8.77 -34.67 6.12
C GLY A 351 -7.94 -33.52 6.69
N LEU A 352 -7.46 -32.60 5.84
CA LEU A 352 -6.64 -31.45 6.25
C LEU A 352 -7.46 -30.19 6.51
N CYS A 353 -8.69 -30.10 6.01
CA CYS A 353 -9.62 -29.00 6.25
C CYS A 353 -10.96 -29.53 6.78
N THR A 354 -11.70 -28.71 7.51
CA THR A 354 -13.04 -29.05 8.01
C THR A 354 -14.10 -29.03 6.91
N PHE A 355 -15.17 -29.85 7.06
CA PHE A 355 -16.17 -30.10 6.00
C PHE A 355 -17.20 -28.96 5.82
N ASP A 356 -17.34 -28.06 6.80
CA ASP A 356 -18.44 -27.10 6.88
C ASP A 356 -18.14 -25.75 6.20
N GLY A 357 -16.97 -25.64 5.56
CA GLY A 357 -16.57 -24.37 4.92
C GLY A 357 -16.36 -23.20 5.91
N THR A 358 -16.52 -23.44 7.21
CA THR A 358 -16.06 -22.51 8.22
C THR A 358 -14.55 -22.64 8.27
N ARG A 359 -13.88 -21.64 7.73
CA ARG A 359 -12.44 -21.48 7.89
C ARG A 359 -12.17 -21.36 9.38
N GLY A 360 -11.45 -22.31 9.94
CA GLY A 360 -10.75 -22.07 11.17
C GLY A 360 -9.88 -20.84 10.95
N VAL A 361 -10.31 -19.71 11.49
CA VAL A 361 -9.57 -18.45 11.37
C VAL A 361 -8.36 -18.55 12.29
N SER A 362 -7.28 -19.14 11.80
CA SER A 362 -6.03 -19.08 12.52
C SER A 362 -4.88 -18.93 11.54
N GLY A 363 -4.29 -17.77 11.57
CA GLY A 363 -3.05 -17.47 10.86
C GLY A 363 -2.96 -16.10 10.20
N GLY A 364 -3.81 -15.17 10.53
CA GLY A 364 -3.69 -13.79 10.08
C GLY A 364 -4.19 -12.85 11.17
N ILE A 365 -3.27 -12.24 11.90
CA ILE A 365 -3.52 -11.12 12.85
C ILE A 365 -4.61 -11.44 13.88
N GLU A 366 -4.21 -12.08 14.98
CA GLU A 366 -4.98 -12.08 16.22
C GLU A 366 -5.23 -10.63 16.65
N SER A 367 -6.47 -10.18 16.53
CA SER A 367 -6.96 -9.12 17.40
C SER A 367 -6.94 -9.69 18.82
N VAL A 368 -6.02 -9.16 19.63
CA VAL A 368 -5.91 -9.55 21.04
C VAL A 368 -7.12 -9.04 21.79
N VAL A 369 -8.19 -9.82 21.86
CA VAL A 369 -9.14 -9.86 23.00
C VAL A 369 -9.88 -11.21 22.96
N ASP A 370 -9.30 -12.24 23.58
CA ASP A 370 -10.06 -13.15 24.46
C ASP A 370 -9.10 -14.04 25.26
N GLU A 371 -8.94 -13.71 26.53
CA GLU A 371 -8.13 -14.51 27.47
C GLU A 371 -8.85 -15.79 27.96
N ASN A 372 -9.90 -16.28 27.28
CA ASN A 372 -10.68 -17.43 27.76
C ASN A 372 -11.07 -18.47 26.70
N ALA A 373 -10.39 -18.58 25.57
CA ALA A 373 -10.52 -19.72 24.67
C ALA A 373 -9.45 -20.76 24.99
N GLY A 374 -9.86 -21.84 25.62
CA GLY A 374 -8.99 -22.92 26.04
C GLY A 374 -8.24 -23.57 24.86
N ARG A 375 -6.98 -23.86 25.10
CA ARG A 375 -6.06 -24.63 24.28
C ARG A 375 -6.71 -25.82 23.59
N SER A 376 -6.83 -25.75 22.25
CA SER A 376 -6.55 -26.86 21.31
C SER A 376 -6.67 -26.40 19.86
N SER A 377 -5.77 -25.58 19.36
CA SER A 377 -5.54 -25.44 17.92
C SER A 377 -4.13 -25.99 17.64
N GLY A 378 -4.11 -27.27 17.33
CA GLY A 378 -2.90 -27.99 16.98
C GLY A 378 -2.61 -27.89 15.49
N VAL A 379 -1.57 -28.57 15.08
CA VAL A 379 -0.95 -28.75 13.76
C VAL A 379 -1.93 -28.81 12.56
N HIS A 380 -3.20 -29.15 12.75
CA HIS A 380 -4.24 -29.21 11.71
C HIS A 380 -4.62 -27.83 11.10
N ASP A 381 -4.51 -26.75 11.88
CA ASP A 381 -4.94 -25.42 11.44
C ASP A 381 -3.98 -24.79 10.40
N ALA A 382 -2.69 -25.09 10.49
CA ALA A 382 -1.68 -24.60 9.55
C ALA A 382 -1.58 -25.46 8.27
N MET A 383 -2.06 -26.72 8.30
CA MET A 383 -1.98 -27.62 7.13
C MET A 383 -3.11 -27.40 6.12
N CYS A 384 -4.25 -26.85 6.55
CA CYS A 384 -5.35 -26.58 5.63
C CYS A 384 -4.98 -25.51 4.57
N PRO A 385 -4.50 -24.30 4.92
CA PRO A 385 -4.04 -23.33 3.94
C PRO A 385 -2.90 -23.86 3.06
N ALA A 386 -1.96 -24.63 3.63
CA ALA A 386 -0.88 -25.25 2.86
C ALA A 386 -1.40 -26.26 1.83
N CYS A 387 -2.44 -27.03 2.17
CA CYS A 387 -3.11 -27.94 1.23
C CYS A 387 -3.82 -27.14 0.12
N GLU A 388 -4.56 -26.11 0.44
CA GLU A 388 -5.26 -25.28 -0.55
C GLU A 388 -4.28 -24.67 -1.56
N MET A 389 -3.15 -24.15 -1.09
CA MET A 389 -2.07 -23.66 -1.96
C MET A 389 -1.52 -24.76 -2.88
N ALA A 390 -1.20 -25.92 -2.31
CA ALA A 390 -0.67 -27.05 -3.08
C ALA A 390 -1.65 -27.50 -4.18
N VAL A 391 -2.96 -27.58 -3.87
CA VAL A 391 -4.01 -27.89 -4.83
C VAL A 391 -4.04 -26.91 -5.98
N VAL A 392 -3.98 -25.60 -5.70
CA VAL A 392 -3.97 -24.55 -6.73
C VAL A 392 -2.76 -24.68 -7.63
N TRP A 393 -1.57 -24.87 -7.07
CA TRP A 393 -0.34 -25.02 -7.83
C TRP A 393 -0.35 -26.28 -8.71
N MET A 394 -0.78 -27.42 -8.16
CA MET A 394 -0.89 -28.67 -8.90
C MET A 394 -1.90 -28.55 -10.04
N GLN A 395 -3.06 -27.97 -9.79
CA GLN A 395 -4.08 -27.75 -10.82
C GLN A 395 -3.55 -26.86 -11.95
N ASN A 396 -2.81 -25.83 -11.62
CA ASN A 396 -2.23 -24.94 -12.62
C ASN A 396 -1.21 -25.66 -13.51
N GLN A 397 -0.34 -26.49 -12.94
CA GLN A 397 0.64 -27.29 -13.69
C GLN A 397 -0.05 -28.39 -14.54
N LEU A 398 -1.13 -29.00 -14.05
CA LEU A 398 -1.94 -29.93 -14.82
C LEU A 398 -2.54 -29.28 -16.07
N ARG A 399 -3.05 -28.06 -15.96
CA ARG A 399 -3.55 -27.29 -17.13
C ARG A 399 -2.46 -27.03 -18.18
N GLN A 400 -1.19 -27.05 -17.78
CA GLN A 400 -0.03 -26.90 -18.66
C GLN A 400 0.47 -28.25 -19.22
N ASN A 401 -0.26 -29.34 -19.01
CA ASN A 401 0.08 -30.72 -19.45
C ASN A 401 1.44 -31.21 -18.94
N LYS A 402 1.82 -30.83 -17.72
CA LYS A 402 3.06 -31.35 -17.09
C LYS A 402 2.85 -32.75 -16.53
N THR A 403 3.94 -33.52 -16.42
CA THR A 403 3.92 -34.86 -15.79
C THR A 403 3.72 -34.75 -14.28
N GLN A 404 3.15 -35.78 -13.65
CA GLN A 404 2.89 -35.81 -12.20
C GLN A 404 4.16 -35.57 -11.38
N ASP A 405 5.26 -36.26 -11.71
CA ASP A 405 6.54 -36.08 -11.02
C ASP A 405 7.06 -34.64 -11.14
N HIS A 406 6.95 -34.03 -12.31
CA HIS A 406 7.34 -32.65 -12.51
C HIS A 406 6.49 -31.71 -11.65
N ILE A 407 5.19 -31.96 -11.55
CA ILE A 407 4.27 -31.13 -10.75
C ILE A 407 4.60 -31.25 -9.26
N LEU A 408 4.82 -32.46 -8.73
CA LEU A 408 5.15 -32.67 -7.31
C LEU A 408 6.48 -32.02 -6.95
N ASN A 409 7.50 -32.14 -7.80
CA ASN A 409 8.79 -31.48 -7.60
C ASN A 409 8.65 -29.95 -7.62
N TYR A 410 7.94 -29.39 -8.61
CA TYR A 410 7.71 -27.95 -8.71
C TYR A 410 6.98 -27.40 -7.49
N VAL A 411 5.92 -28.08 -7.02
CA VAL A 411 5.17 -27.63 -5.83
C VAL A 411 6.05 -27.74 -4.57
N SER A 412 6.90 -28.75 -4.48
CA SER A 412 7.89 -28.84 -3.38
C SER A 412 8.88 -27.68 -3.39
N GLU A 413 9.37 -27.26 -4.56
CA GLU A 413 10.25 -26.08 -4.71
C GLU A 413 9.54 -24.77 -4.33
N LEU A 414 8.23 -24.64 -4.62
CA LEU A 414 7.45 -23.51 -4.17
C LEU A 414 7.34 -23.45 -2.64
N CYS A 415 7.20 -24.59 -1.97
CA CYS A 415 7.24 -24.64 -0.50
C CYS A 415 8.56 -24.16 0.11
N ASP A 416 9.67 -24.21 -0.65
CA ASP A 416 10.97 -23.69 -0.22
C ASP A 416 11.13 -22.17 -0.43
N ARG A 417 10.23 -21.57 -1.20
CA ARG A 417 10.30 -20.16 -1.60
C ARG A 417 9.02 -19.39 -1.30
N MET A 418 8.39 -19.75 -0.18
CA MET A 418 7.23 -18.99 0.30
C MET A 418 7.62 -17.53 0.58
N PRO A 419 6.76 -16.56 0.29
CA PRO A 419 7.04 -15.17 0.65
C PRO A 419 7.36 -15.08 2.14
N ASN A 420 8.34 -14.26 2.47
CA ASN A 420 8.65 -14.03 3.87
C ASN A 420 7.51 -13.24 4.53
N PRO A 421 6.73 -13.81 5.45
CA PRO A 421 5.59 -13.14 6.07
C PRO A 421 6.01 -11.99 7.00
N MET A 422 7.29 -11.92 7.34
CA MET A 422 7.85 -10.96 8.30
C MET A 422 8.90 -10.02 7.71
N GLY A 423 9.08 -10.01 6.38
CA GLY A 423 10.10 -9.17 5.76
C GLY A 423 10.21 -9.31 4.25
N GLU A 424 11.21 -8.64 3.74
CA GLU A 424 11.53 -8.56 2.32
C GLU A 424 12.11 -9.87 1.79
N SER A 425 11.76 -10.24 0.56
CA SER A 425 12.42 -11.31 -0.16
C SER A 425 13.60 -10.73 -0.94
N SER A 426 14.82 -11.14 -0.63
CA SER A 426 16.02 -10.67 -1.33
C SER A 426 16.26 -11.44 -2.63
N VAL A 427 16.86 -10.75 -3.60
CA VAL A 427 17.28 -11.32 -4.87
C VAL A 427 18.75 -10.97 -5.14
N ASP A 428 19.40 -11.77 -5.99
CA ASP A 428 20.75 -11.43 -6.45
C ASP A 428 20.67 -10.24 -7.43
N CYS A 429 21.33 -9.13 -7.07
CA CYS A 429 21.40 -7.93 -7.92
C CYS A 429 22.03 -8.20 -9.30
N GLY A 430 22.93 -9.18 -9.41
CA GLY A 430 23.58 -9.57 -10.67
C GLY A 430 22.64 -10.27 -11.64
N SER A 431 21.55 -10.86 -11.16
CA SER A 431 20.60 -11.65 -11.96
C SER A 431 19.41 -10.84 -12.51
N ILE A 432 19.29 -9.55 -12.18
CA ILE A 432 18.13 -8.70 -12.58
C ILE A 432 17.86 -8.75 -14.07
N SER A 433 18.90 -8.72 -14.92
CA SER A 433 18.73 -8.71 -16.37
C SER A 433 18.20 -10.02 -16.96
N SER A 434 18.24 -11.11 -16.21
CA SER A 434 17.75 -12.44 -16.60
C SER A 434 16.40 -12.81 -15.99
N MET A 435 15.86 -11.96 -15.13
CA MET A 435 14.56 -12.20 -14.49
C MET A 435 13.42 -12.01 -15.52
N PRO A 436 12.29 -12.74 -15.36
CA PRO A 436 11.12 -12.60 -16.24
C PRO A 436 10.37 -11.28 -16.04
N SER A 437 9.61 -10.84 -17.02
CA SER A 437 8.59 -9.81 -16.82
C SER A 437 7.41 -10.37 -16.00
N VAL A 438 6.80 -9.51 -15.20
CA VAL A 438 5.54 -9.81 -14.49
C VAL A 438 4.49 -8.82 -14.99
N SER A 439 3.34 -9.33 -15.44
CA SER A 439 2.34 -8.49 -16.08
C SER A 439 0.96 -8.72 -15.48
N PHE A 440 0.14 -7.66 -15.51
CA PHE A 440 -1.22 -7.66 -15.00
C PHE A 440 -2.19 -7.37 -16.15
N THR A 441 -3.26 -8.15 -16.27
CA THR A 441 -4.30 -7.89 -17.26
C THR A 441 -5.38 -6.99 -16.65
N ILE A 442 -5.53 -5.76 -17.15
CA ILE A 442 -6.50 -4.79 -16.63
C ILE A 442 -7.29 -4.22 -17.81
N GLY A 443 -8.63 -4.31 -17.77
CA GLY A 443 -9.47 -3.81 -18.85
C GLY A 443 -9.19 -4.44 -20.21
N GLY A 444 -8.74 -5.69 -20.22
CA GLY A 444 -8.36 -6.43 -21.45
C GLY A 444 -6.99 -6.05 -22.02
N LYS A 445 -6.24 -5.15 -21.39
CA LYS A 445 -4.88 -4.75 -21.75
C LYS A 445 -3.86 -5.33 -20.80
N ILE A 446 -2.67 -5.65 -21.31
CA ILE A 446 -1.55 -6.16 -20.51
C ILE A 446 -0.71 -4.96 -20.04
N PHE A 447 -0.42 -4.92 -18.75
CA PHE A 447 0.43 -3.95 -18.08
C PHE A 447 1.68 -4.65 -17.56
N ASP A 448 2.78 -4.46 -18.27
CA ASP A 448 4.04 -5.15 -18.03
C ASP A 448 4.90 -4.41 -16.99
N LEU A 449 5.51 -5.16 -16.08
CA LEU A 449 6.60 -4.70 -15.23
C LEU A 449 7.87 -5.48 -15.57
N SER A 450 8.89 -4.78 -15.95
CA SER A 450 10.23 -5.34 -16.14
C SER A 450 10.93 -5.53 -14.80
N PRO A 451 12.00 -6.37 -14.74
CA PRO A 451 12.78 -6.55 -13.51
C PRO A 451 13.31 -5.24 -12.90
N LYS A 452 13.63 -4.26 -13.72
CA LYS A 452 14.10 -2.93 -13.26
C LYS A 452 12.99 -2.13 -12.58
N GLU A 453 11.73 -2.49 -12.80
CA GLU A 453 10.57 -1.81 -12.22
C GLU A 453 10.12 -2.45 -10.92
N TYR A 454 10.20 -3.78 -10.80
CA TYR A 454 9.74 -4.49 -9.62
C TYR A 454 10.86 -4.92 -8.66
N ILE A 455 12.15 -4.76 -9.01
CA ILE A 455 13.24 -4.96 -8.05
C ILE A 455 13.66 -3.60 -7.47
N LEU A 456 13.63 -3.52 -6.16
CA LEU A 456 14.09 -2.37 -5.41
C LEU A 456 15.56 -2.54 -5.03
N LYS A 457 16.40 -1.57 -5.37
CA LYS A 457 17.81 -1.53 -4.97
C LYS A 457 17.96 -0.61 -3.78
N VAL A 458 18.43 -1.16 -2.66
CA VAL A 458 18.64 -0.44 -1.39
C VAL A 458 20.13 -0.32 -1.13
N GLY A 459 20.61 0.90 -0.90
CA GLY A 459 22.03 1.20 -0.71
C GLY A 459 22.79 1.33 -2.04
N GLU A 460 24.08 1.64 -1.94
CA GLU A 460 24.94 1.93 -3.08
C GLU A 460 26.20 1.02 -3.09
N GLY A 461 26.81 0.88 -4.27
CA GLY A 461 28.07 0.14 -4.45
C GLY A 461 27.95 -1.35 -4.18
N ALA A 462 28.98 -1.90 -3.54
CA ALA A 462 29.10 -3.34 -3.25
C ALA A 462 28.18 -3.81 -2.11
N GLU A 463 27.68 -2.89 -1.28
CA GLU A 463 26.76 -3.18 -0.18
C GLU A 463 25.28 -3.06 -0.59
N ALA A 464 25.01 -2.72 -1.84
CA ALA A 464 23.66 -2.64 -2.34
C ALA A 464 22.96 -4.00 -2.24
N GLN A 465 21.73 -3.97 -1.72
CA GLN A 465 20.86 -5.14 -1.65
C GLN A 465 19.68 -4.97 -2.61
N CYS A 466 19.31 -6.05 -3.26
CA CYS A 466 18.16 -6.07 -4.17
C CYS A 466 17.01 -6.85 -3.54
N ILE A 467 15.82 -6.29 -3.61
CA ILE A 467 14.64 -6.77 -2.91
C ILE A 467 13.52 -6.93 -3.92
N SER A 468 12.77 -8.03 -3.81
CA SER A 468 11.54 -8.22 -4.56
C SER A 468 10.49 -7.19 -4.17
N GLY A 469 9.89 -6.55 -5.14
CA GLY A 469 8.76 -5.65 -4.97
C GLY A 469 7.42 -6.37 -4.77
N PHE A 470 7.43 -7.70 -4.61
CA PHE A 470 6.24 -8.52 -4.42
C PHE A 470 6.19 -9.08 -2.99
N THR A 471 5.05 -8.90 -2.33
CA THR A 471 4.79 -9.38 -0.98
C THR A 471 3.50 -10.20 -0.90
N GLY A 472 3.51 -11.27 -0.12
CA GLY A 472 2.34 -12.10 0.12
C GLY A 472 1.40 -11.47 1.15
N LEU A 473 0.12 -11.33 0.79
CA LEU A 473 -0.91 -10.86 1.68
C LEU A 473 -2.23 -11.57 1.37
N ASP A 474 -2.68 -12.40 2.29
CA ASP A 474 -3.94 -13.10 2.17
C ASP A 474 -5.05 -12.34 2.91
N ILE A 475 -5.90 -11.67 2.17
CA ILE A 475 -7.05 -10.94 2.69
C ILE A 475 -8.26 -11.88 2.66
N PRO A 476 -8.90 -12.14 3.81
CA PRO A 476 -10.03 -13.05 3.87
C PRO A 476 -11.31 -12.47 3.24
N PRO A 477 -12.25 -13.30 2.79
CA PRO A 477 -13.59 -12.84 2.44
C PRO A 477 -14.30 -12.13 3.62
N PRO A 478 -15.17 -11.16 3.36
CA PRO A 478 -15.75 -10.81 2.05
C PRO A 478 -14.88 -9.85 1.20
N ARG A 479 -13.77 -9.31 1.72
CA ARG A 479 -12.95 -8.34 1.00
C ARG A 479 -11.88 -8.96 0.11
N GLY A 480 -11.40 -10.15 0.44
CA GLY A 480 -10.38 -10.86 -0.30
C GLY A 480 -10.90 -12.06 -1.11
N PRO A 481 -10.05 -12.68 -1.90
CA PRO A 481 -8.64 -12.30 -2.12
C PRO A 481 -8.51 -10.97 -2.87
N LEU A 482 -7.53 -10.15 -2.52
CA LEU A 482 -7.34 -8.80 -3.07
C LEU A 482 -5.88 -8.58 -3.48
N TRP A 483 -5.68 -7.97 -4.65
CA TRP A 483 -4.39 -7.44 -5.08
C TRP A 483 -4.28 -5.96 -4.72
N ILE A 484 -3.08 -5.53 -4.33
CA ILE A 484 -2.75 -4.14 -4.06
C ILE A 484 -1.65 -3.73 -5.01
N LEU A 485 -1.98 -2.85 -5.95
CA LEU A 485 -1.05 -2.29 -6.91
C LEU A 485 -0.54 -0.96 -6.36
N GLY A 486 0.59 -1.02 -5.65
CA GLY A 486 1.20 0.12 -4.98
C GLY A 486 2.14 0.93 -5.88
N ASP A 487 3.06 1.69 -5.25
CA ASP A 487 3.97 2.62 -5.95
C ASP A 487 4.80 1.96 -7.05
N ILE A 488 5.18 0.69 -6.90
CA ILE A 488 5.88 -0.05 -7.95
C ILE A 488 5.08 -0.08 -9.24
N PHE A 489 3.77 -0.30 -9.16
CA PHE A 489 2.88 -0.29 -10.31
C PHE A 489 2.55 1.15 -10.75
N MET A 490 2.16 2.01 -9.81
CA MET A 490 1.78 3.39 -10.08
C MET A 490 2.94 4.24 -10.58
N GLY A 491 4.19 3.91 -10.24
CA GLY A 491 5.36 4.58 -10.79
C GLY A 491 5.66 4.22 -12.26
N ARG A 492 5.22 3.04 -12.73
CA ARG A 492 5.30 2.68 -14.14
C ARG A 492 4.11 3.20 -14.94
N TYR A 493 2.95 3.33 -14.28
CA TYR A 493 1.70 3.71 -14.89
C TYR A 493 1.06 4.89 -14.17
N HIS A 494 0.95 6.01 -14.90
CA HIS A 494 0.18 7.16 -14.47
C HIS A 494 -1.25 6.73 -14.17
N THR A 495 -1.72 7.02 -12.95
CA THR A 495 -2.98 6.49 -12.44
C THR A 495 -4.00 7.61 -12.23
N VAL A 496 -5.20 7.43 -12.76
CA VAL A 496 -6.31 8.39 -12.70
C VAL A 496 -7.45 7.83 -11.87
N PHE A 497 -7.92 8.59 -10.91
CA PHE A 497 -9.04 8.28 -10.04
C PHE A 497 -10.22 9.17 -10.42
N ASP A 498 -11.12 8.67 -11.26
CA ASP A 498 -12.29 9.40 -11.76
C ASP A 498 -13.51 9.12 -10.87
N TYR A 499 -13.67 9.96 -9.85
CA TYR A 499 -14.78 9.85 -8.89
C TYR A 499 -16.13 10.10 -9.58
N GLY A 500 -16.18 11.02 -10.55
CA GLY A 500 -17.41 11.37 -11.24
C GLY A 500 -18.00 10.24 -12.09
N LYS A 501 -17.13 9.37 -12.62
CA LYS A 501 -17.52 8.21 -13.43
C LYS A 501 -17.29 6.87 -12.73
N LEU A 502 -16.84 6.89 -11.47
CA LEU A 502 -16.54 5.72 -10.65
C LEU A 502 -15.67 4.72 -11.41
N ARG A 503 -14.46 5.13 -11.79
CA ARG A 503 -13.51 4.32 -12.55
C ARG A 503 -12.07 4.70 -12.24
N VAL A 504 -11.17 3.75 -12.46
CA VAL A 504 -9.72 3.97 -12.36
C VAL A 504 -9.13 3.84 -13.75
N GLY A 505 -8.16 4.68 -14.10
CA GLY A 505 -7.51 4.70 -15.41
C GLY A 505 -6.00 4.58 -15.30
N PHE A 506 -5.38 3.83 -16.22
CA PHE A 506 -3.95 3.59 -16.26
C PHE A 506 -3.39 3.88 -17.65
N ALA A 507 -2.30 4.63 -17.71
CA ALA A 507 -1.51 4.87 -18.93
C ALA A 507 -0.02 4.76 -18.59
N GLU A 508 0.83 4.56 -19.60
CA GLU A 508 2.28 4.58 -19.40
C GLU A 508 2.70 5.96 -18.87
N ALA A 509 3.47 6.01 -17.78
CA ALA A 509 4.02 7.26 -17.25
C ALA A 509 5.06 7.87 -18.21
N ALA A 510 5.15 9.21 -18.24
CA ALA A 510 6.03 9.95 -19.14
C ALA A 510 7.50 9.84 -18.73
#